data_3959738f294ffcf2980f2b67ebff69e4
#
_entry.id   3959738f294ffcf2980f2b67ebff69e4
#
_cell.length_a   1.000
_cell.length_b   1.000
_cell.length_c   1.000
_cell.angle_alpha   90.00
_cell.angle_beta   90.00
_cell.angle_gamma   90.00
#
_symmetry.space_group_name_H-M   'P 1'
#
loop_
_entity.id
_entity.type
_entity.pdbx_description
1 polymer ?
#
loop_
_entity_poly.entity_id
_entity_poly.type
_entity_poly.pdbx_seq_one_letter_code
_entity_poly.pdbx_strand_id
1 'polypeptide(L)'
;YTGWQGHLWQQSICWVFILLSGFCAPFGRYMLRRGVTVFAAGALVTAVTLVFMPGGRVFFGVLTFLGTAMLLTGVLEPLLKKVMPAVGLAVSAVLFAVCYPVGSGWVGLGGWKLMLPQSLYANYFTAFFGFYPDWFYSTDYFGLLPWLFLFWAGYYLHKAVGRRRMEPLRRPGCPASGGV
;
A
#
# COMPACT_ATOMS: atom_id res chain seq x y z
N TYR A 1 10.91 -2.98 24.95
CA TYR A 1 9.90 -3.81 24.25
C TYR A 1 10.61 -4.83 23.35
N THR A 2 11.27 -5.81 23.97
CA THR A 2 12.06 -6.85 23.28
C THR A 2 11.34 -8.21 23.24
N GLY A 3 10.04 -8.20 23.01
CA GLY A 3 9.27 -9.42 22.90
C GLY A 3 8.57 -9.53 21.53
N TRP A 4 8.36 -10.75 21.05
CA TRP A 4 7.62 -11.04 19.84
C TRP A 4 6.22 -10.37 19.81
N GLN A 5 5.61 -10.18 20.98
CA GLN A 5 4.35 -9.45 21.16
C GLN A 5 4.46 -7.97 20.74
N GLY A 6 5.57 -7.29 21.09
CA GLY A 6 5.82 -5.91 20.67
C GLY A 6 5.99 -5.79 19.17
N HIS A 7 6.63 -6.78 18.55
CA HIS A 7 6.81 -6.83 17.09
C HIS A 7 5.49 -7.05 16.34
N LEU A 8 4.64 -7.95 16.84
CA LEU A 8 3.29 -8.16 16.29
C LEU A 8 2.40 -6.92 16.44
N TRP A 9 2.48 -6.25 17.59
CA TRP A 9 1.73 -5.02 17.84
C TRP A 9 2.12 -3.92 16.87
N GLN A 10 3.40 -3.67 16.69
CA GLN A 10 3.92 -2.68 15.76
C GLN A 10 3.53 -3.00 14.30
N GLN A 11 3.65 -4.26 13.89
CA GLN A 11 3.23 -4.71 12.56
C GLN A 11 1.73 -4.50 12.33
N SER A 12 0.90 -4.81 13.31
CA SER A 12 -0.56 -4.65 13.22
C SER A 12 -0.95 -3.18 13.02
N ILE A 13 -0.30 -2.27 13.73
CA ILE A 13 -0.51 -0.82 13.57
C ILE A 13 -0.17 -0.38 12.13
N CYS A 14 0.98 -0.82 11.62
CA CYS A 14 1.40 -0.50 10.25
C CYS A 14 0.41 -1.03 9.20
N TRP A 15 -0.07 -2.25 9.36
CA TRP A 15 -1.04 -2.86 8.44
C TRP A 15 -2.34 -2.08 8.40
N VAL A 16 -2.90 -1.78 9.59
CA VAL A 16 -4.14 -1.01 9.72
C VAL A 16 -3.95 0.39 9.14
N PHE A 17 -2.82 1.04 9.41
CA PHE A 17 -2.53 2.37 8.91
C PHE A 17 -2.47 2.42 7.37
N ILE A 18 -1.76 1.49 6.74
CA ILE A 18 -1.65 1.42 5.28
C ILE A 18 -2.99 1.08 4.64
N LEU A 19 -3.73 0.12 5.20
CA LEU A 19 -5.06 -0.27 4.73
C LEU A 19 -6.05 0.90 4.81
N LEU A 20 -6.07 1.62 5.95
CA LEU A 20 -6.91 2.81 6.13
C LEU A 20 -6.50 3.94 5.19
N SER A 21 -5.20 4.13 4.96
CA SER A 21 -4.70 5.13 4.01
C SER A 21 -5.20 4.83 2.59
N GLY A 22 -5.16 3.56 2.18
CA GLY A 22 -5.73 3.09 0.91
C GLY A 22 -7.25 3.28 0.85
N PHE A 23 -7.96 2.96 1.95
CA PHE A 23 -9.42 3.15 2.06
C PHE A 23 -9.82 4.63 1.95
N CYS A 24 -9.05 5.54 2.54
CA CYS A 24 -9.30 6.97 2.51
C CYS A 24 -8.84 7.66 1.22
N ALA A 25 -8.00 7.02 0.42
CA ALA A 25 -7.44 7.61 -0.79
C ALA A 25 -8.50 8.14 -1.77
N PRO A 26 -9.62 7.42 -2.07
CA PRO A 26 -10.65 7.87 -3.00
C PRO A 26 -11.49 9.06 -2.51
N PHE A 27 -11.52 9.36 -1.22
CA PHE A 27 -12.27 10.50 -0.69
C PHE A 27 -11.68 11.85 -1.09
N GLY A 28 -10.38 11.88 -1.38
CA GLY A 28 -9.68 13.13 -1.71
C GLY A 28 -9.76 13.47 -3.19
N ARG A 29 -10.08 14.75 -3.49
CA ARG A 29 -9.89 15.32 -4.82
C ARG A 29 -8.38 15.42 -5.12
N TYR A 30 -7.99 15.27 -6.40
CA TYR A 30 -6.60 15.45 -6.86
C TYR A 30 -5.59 14.51 -6.18
N MET A 31 -5.81 13.20 -6.28
CA MET A 31 -4.95 12.17 -5.67
C MET A 31 -3.47 12.36 -6.05
N LEU A 32 -3.16 12.68 -7.31
CA LEU A 32 -1.79 12.91 -7.79
C LEU A 32 -1.13 14.08 -7.04
N ARG A 33 -1.82 15.21 -6.90
CA ARG A 33 -1.28 16.39 -6.21
C ARG A 33 -0.98 16.11 -4.75
N ARG A 34 -1.88 15.38 -4.07
CA ARG A 34 -1.68 14.92 -2.68
C ARG A 34 -0.49 13.94 -2.60
N GLY A 35 -0.39 13.01 -3.56
CA GLY A 35 0.73 12.07 -3.65
C GLY A 35 2.07 12.78 -3.76
N VAL A 36 2.18 13.79 -4.63
CA VAL A 36 3.40 14.62 -4.75
C VAL A 36 3.72 15.33 -3.43
N THR A 37 2.71 15.92 -2.76
CA THR A 37 2.94 16.62 -1.48
C THR A 37 3.44 15.67 -0.39
N VAL A 38 2.83 14.49 -0.27
CA VAL A 38 3.23 13.48 0.73
C VAL A 38 4.61 12.92 0.40
N PHE A 39 4.91 12.66 -0.88
CA PHE A 39 6.23 12.22 -1.33
C PHE A 39 7.32 13.26 -1.02
N ALA A 40 7.05 14.54 -1.30
CA ALA A 40 7.97 15.63 -0.98
C ALA A 40 8.23 15.76 0.53
N ALA A 41 7.19 15.58 1.35
CA ALA A 41 7.34 15.54 2.80
C ALA A 41 8.22 14.34 3.24
N GLY A 42 8.04 13.17 2.64
CA GLY A 42 8.90 12.01 2.88
C GLY A 42 10.35 12.25 2.49
N ALA A 43 10.59 12.87 1.34
CA ALA A 43 11.92 13.24 0.89
C ALA A 43 12.59 14.27 1.84
N LEU A 44 11.80 15.23 2.35
CA LEU A 44 12.26 16.19 3.34
C LEU A 44 12.68 15.50 4.65
N VAL A 45 11.88 14.58 5.16
CA VAL A 45 12.20 13.79 6.36
C VAL A 45 13.50 13.01 6.13
N THR A 46 13.65 12.35 4.99
CA THR A 46 14.89 11.64 4.63
C THR A 46 16.10 12.60 4.63
N ALA A 47 15.99 13.77 4.00
CA ALA A 47 17.06 14.76 3.95
C ALA A 47 17.45 15.26 5.35
N VAL A 48 16.45 15.59 6.19
CA VAL A 48 16.67 16.06 7.55
C VAL A 48 17.34 14.98 8.41
N THR A 49 16.87 13.73 8.34
CA THR A 49 17.46 12.63 9.14
C THR A 49 18.88 12.28 8.68
N LEU A 50 19.21 12.40 7.40
CA LEU A 50 20.55 12.18 6.90
C LEU A 50 21.55 13.24 7.42
N VAL A 51 21.11 14.50 7.54
CA VAL A 51 21.97 15.61 7.97
C VAL A 51 22.12 15.65 9.49
N PHE A 52 21.01 15.51 10.23
CA PHE A 52 20.98 15.75 11.67
C PHE A 52 21.08 14.49 12.54
N MET A 53 20.73 13.31 11.98
CA MET A 53 20.69 12.04 12.74
C MET A 53 21.35 10.89 11.97
N PRO A 54 22.68 10.88 11.81
CA PRO A 54 23.37 9.85 11.03
C PRO A 54 23.21 8.41 11.59
N GLY A 55 22.88 8.28 12.89
CA GLY A 55 22.57 6.99 13.53
C GLY A 55 21.11 6.53 13.39
N GLY A 56 20.19 7.43 13.01
CA GLY A 56 18.76 7.17 12.86
C GLY A 56 18.25 7.46 11.44
N ARG A 57 19.03 7.09 10.43
CA ARG A 57 18.72 7.37 9.01
C ARG A 57 17.38 6.75 8.62
N VAL A 58 16.52 7.53 7.98
CA VAL A 58 15.26 7.07 7.39
C VAL A 58 15.40 7.09 5.87
N PHE A 59 15.55 5.91 5.28
CA PHE A 59 15.49 5.70 3.84
C PHE A 59 14.18 5.02 3.48
N PHE A 60 13.45 5.57 2.51
CA PHE A 60 12.20 5.01 2.03
C PHE A 60 11.18 4.75 3.16
N GLY A 61 10.98 5.77 4.01
CA GLY A 61 10.02 5.73 5.11
C GLY A 61 8.57 5.67 4.65
N VAL A 62 7.67 5.50 5.61
CA VAL A 62 6.21 5.36 5.38
C VAL A 62 5.62 6.52 4.55
N LEU A 63 6.10 7.75 4.72
CA LEU A 63 5.64 8.92 3.94
C LEU A 63 6.04 8.82 2.47
N THR A 64 7.28 8.42 2.17
CA THR A 64 7.74 8.19 0.80
C THR A 64 6.95 7.08 0.14
N PHE A 65 6.69 6.00 0.86
CA PHE A 65 5.84 4.90 0.42
C PHE A 65 4.41 5.38 0.11
N LEU A 66 3.75 6.09 1.04
CA LEU A 66 2.38 6.58 0.86
C LEU A 66 2.25 7.55 -0.31
N GLY A 67 3.22 8.47 -0.45
CA GLY A 67 3.28 9.38 -1.59
C GLY A 67 3.35 8.61 -2.91
N THR A 68 4.26 7.64 -3.01
CA THR A 68 4.41 6.78 -4.18
C THR A 68 3.16 5.94 -4.45
N ALA A 69 2.57 5.33 -3.42
CA ALA A 69 1.35 4.53 -3.55
C ALA A 69 0.17 5.36 -4.07
N MET A 70 0.02 6.61 -3.59
CA MET A 70 -0.98 7.56 -4.09
C MET A 70 -0.72 7.96 -5.54
N LEU A 71 0.52 8.23 -5.92
CA LEU A 71 0.90 8.58 -7.28
C LEU A 71 0.61 7.43 -8.24
N LEU A 72 1.06 6.22 -7.92
CA LEU A 72 0.80 5.02 -8.72
C LEU A 72 -0.70 4.74 -8.84
N THR A 73 -1.43 4.84 -7.74
CA THR A 73 -2.88 4.65 -7.75
C THR A 73 -3.58 5.72 -8.60
N GLY A 74 -3.14 6.98 -8.54
CA GLY A 74 -3.68 8.06 -9.34
C GLY A 74 -3.42 7.89 -10.84
N VAL A 75 -2.23 7.43 -11.23
CA VAL A 75 -1.88 7.12 -12.63
C VAL A 75 -2.64 5.89 -13.12
N LEU A 76 -2.73 4.85 -12.30
CA LEU A 76 -3.39 3.59 -12.63
C LEU A 76 -4.92 3.63 -12.40
N GLU A 77 -5.46 4.75 -11.91
CA GLU A 77 -6.88 4.88 -11.60
C GLU A 77 -7.82 4.43 -12.74
N PRO A 78 -7.58 4.79 -14.03
CA PRO A 78 -8.44 4.33 -15.12
C PRO A 78 -8.44 2.80 -15.28
N LEU A 79 -7.34 2.13 -14.97
CA LEU A 79 -7.22 0.66 -14.97
C LEU A 79 -7.92 0.07 -13.75
N LEU A 80 -7.63 0.59 -12.56
CA LEU A 80 -8.17 0.12 -11.29
C LEU A 80 -9.70 0.29 -11.22
N LYS A 81 -10.25 1.28 -11.92
CA LYS A 81 -11.71 1.48 -12.02
C LYS A 81 -12.42 0.41 -12.84
N LYS A 82 -11.74 -0.22 -13.80
CA LYS A 82 -12.32 -1.29 -14.62
C LYS A 82 -12.47 -2.61 -13.88
N VAL A 83 -11.68 -2.83 -12.85
CA VAL A 83 -11.69 -4.07 -12.06
C VAL A 83 -12.86 -4.06 -11.08
N MET A 84 -13.58 -5.19 -10.99
CA MET A 84 -14.65 -5.38 -10.00
C MET A 84 -14.08 -5.25 -8.59
N PRO A 85 -14.73 -4.50 -7.67
CA PRO A 85 -14.18 -4.25 -6.34
C PRO A 85 -13.85 -5.52 -5.54
N ALA A 86 -14.70 -6.54 -5.62
CA ALA A 86 -14.48 -7.81 -4.93
C ALA A 86 -13.26 -8.56 -5.48
N VAL A 87 -13.11 -8.59 -6.83
CA VAL A 87 -11.95 -9.22 -7.48
C VAL A 87 -10.69 -8.44 -7.17
N GLY A 88 -10.72 -7.11 -7.28
CA GLY A 88 -9.59 -6.25 -6.96
C GLY A 88 -9.12 -6.42 -5.51
N LEU A 89 -10.06 -6.51 -4.56
CA LEU A 89 -9.75 -6.79 -3.15
C LEU A 89 -9.08 -8.16 -2.98
N ALA A 90 -9.67 -9.22 -3.56
CA ALA A 90 -9.13 -10.58 -3.46
C ALA A 90 -7.74 -10.68 -4.08
N VAL A 91 -7.56 -10.15 -5.30
CA VAL A 91 -6.26 -10.14 -5.99
C VAL A 91 -5.21 -9.36 -5.20
N SER A 92 -5.56 -8.19 -4.68
CA SER A 92 -4.63 -7.38 -3.86
C SER A 92 -4.23 -8.10 -2.57
N ALA A 93 -5.18 -8.78 -1.91
CA ALA A 93 -4.89 -9.55 -0.69
C ALA A 93 -3.98 -10.76 -0.99
N VAL A 94 -4.22 -11.49 -2.09
CA VAL A 94 -3.38 -12.62 -2.52
C VAL A 94 -1.98 -12.14 -2.88
N LEU A 95 -1.86 -11.07 -3.68
CA LEU A 95 -0.57 -10.50 -4.05
C LEU A 95 0.21 -10.00 -2.82
N PHE A 96 -0.47 -9.38 -1.85
CA PHE A 96 0.15 -9.01 -0.58
C PHE A 96 0.73 -10.23 0.13
N ALA A 97 -0.07 -11.30 0.28
CA ALA A 97 0.37 -12.51 0.96
C ALA A 97 1.53 -13.22 0.24
N VAL A 98 1.50 -13.28 -1.10
CA VAL A 98 2.57 -13.87 -1.93
C VAL A 98 3.86 -13.06 -1.87
N CYS A 99 3.77 -11.73 -1.93
CA CYS A 99 4.92 -10.83 -1.91
C CYS A 99 5.40 -10.48 -0.50
N TYR A 100 4.66 -10.85 0.54
CA TYR A 100 5.02 -10.52 1.93
C TYR A 100 6.45 -10.95 2.32
N PRO A 101 6.91 -12.17 1.96
CA PRO A 101 8.26 -12.61 2.31
C PRO A 101 9.36 -12.10 1.37
N VAL A 102 9.07 -11.14 0.48
CA VAL A 102 10.05 -10.62 -0.51
C VAL A 102 11.34 -10.11 0.14
N GLY A 103 11.24 -9.48 1.32
CA GLY A 103 12.40 -9.03 2.08
C GLY A 103 13.30 -10.16 2.60
N SER A 104 12.79 -11.39 2.65
CA SER A 104 13.54 -12.59 3.06
C SER A 104 14.16 -13.35 1.89
N GLY A 105 14.15 -12.78 0.69
CA GLY A 105 14.80 -13.39 -0.48
C GLY A 105 13.95 -14.39 -1.28
N TRP A 106 12.66 -14.51 -0.96
CA TRP A 106 11.75 -15.39 -1.66
C TRP A 106 10.34 -14.80 -1.76
N VAL A 107 9.56 -15.28 -2.72
CA VAL A 107 8.13 -14.99 -2.87
C VAL A 107 7.36 -16.30 -2.95
N GLY A 108 6.15 -16.31 -2.43
CA GLY A 108 5.31 -17.50 -2.50
C GLY A 108 4.32 -17.60 -1.35
N LEU A 109 3.49 -18.65 -1.39
CA LEU A 109 2.46 -18.93 -0.42
C LEU A 109 2.50 -20.41 -0.02
N GLY A 110 2.51 -20.71 1.27
CA GLY A 110 2.51 -22.09 1.76
C GLY A 110 3.75 -22.88 1.35
N GLY A 111 3.57 -23.94 0.57
CA GLY A 111 4.66 -24.84 0.13
C GLY A 111 5.42 -24.38 -1.13
N TRP A 112 4.92 -23.38 -1.84
CA TRP A 112 5.52 -22.84 -3.05
C TRP A 112 6.44 -21.68 -2.71
N LYS A 113 7.75 -21.89 -2.81
CA LYS A 113 8.77 -20.87 -2.59
C LYS A 113 9.57 -20.68 -3.87
N LEU A 114 9.49 -19.47 -4.43
CA LEU A 114 10.34 -19.05 -5.53
C LEU A 114 11.49 -18.22 -4.95
N MET A 115 12.70 -18.75 -5.00
CA MET A 115 13.91 -18.02 -4.61
C MET A 115 14.21 -16.92 -5.63
N LEU A 116 14.43 -15.70 -5.13
CA LEU A 116 14.79 -14.57 -5.97
C LEU A 116 16.31 -14.48 -6.13
N PRO A 117 16.82 -14.12 -7.33
CA PRO A 117 18.26 -14.00 -7.55
C PRO A 117 18.84 -12.88 -6.70
N GLN A 118 19.99 -13.14 -6.07
CA GLN A 118 20.66 -12.17 -5.18
C GLN A 118 21.07 -10.87 -5.88
N SER A 119 21.17 -10.87 -7.20
CA SER A 119 21.43 -9.66 -7.98
C SER A 119 20.36 -8.56 -7.81
N LEU A 120 19.14 -8.93 -7.44
CA LEU A 120 18.06 -7.99 -7.13
C LEU A 120 18.29 -7.26 -5.79
N TYR A 121 19.10 -7.82 -4.90
CA TYR A 121 19.38 -7.27 -3.56
C TYR A 121 20.70 -6.50 -3.49
N ALA A 122 21.16 -5.95 -4.63
CA ALA A 122 22.48 -5.33 -4.73
C ALA A 122 22.47 -3.78 -4.63
N ASN A 123 21.32 -3.12 -4.84
CA ASN A 123 21.26 -1.68 -5.08
C ASN A 123 20.21 -0.97 -4.21
N TYR A 124 20.44 0.34 -3.93
CA TYR A 124 19.44 1.22 -3.30
C TYR A 124 18.15 1.37 -4.12
N PHE A 125 18.26 1.30 -5.45
CA PHE A 125 17.08 1.41 -6.31
C PHE A 125 16.15 0.21 -6.15
N THR A 126 16.70 -0.98 -6.03
CA THR A 126 15.92 -2.20 -5.78
C THR A 126 15.38 -2.24 -4.35
N ALA A 127 16.09 -1.63 -3.38
CA ALA A 127 15.59 -1.45 -2.03
C ALA A 127 14.29 -0.62 -2.01
N PHE A 128 14.12 0.36 -2.87
CA PHE A 128 12.86 1.10 -2.98
C PHE A 128 11.67 0.19 -3.30
N PHE A 129 11.87 -0.83 -4.12
CA PHE A 129 10.82 -1.81 -4.46
C PHE A 129 10.58 -2.88 -3.38
N GLY A 130 11.46 -3.03 -2.41
CA GLY A 130 11.33 -4.06 -1.36
C GLY A 130 12.48 -5.07 -1.33
N PHE A 131 13.43 -4.99 -2.27
CA PHE A 131 14.59 -5.87 -2.38
C PHE A 131 15.82 -5.19 -1.75
N TYR A 132 15.92 -5.20 -0.42
CA TYR A 132 17.01 -4.54 0.29
C TYR A 132 18.18 -5.48 0.57
N PRO A 133 19.43 -5.01 0.38
CA PRO A 133 20.61 -5.77 0.71
C PRO A 133 20.85 -5.87 2.23
N ASP A 134 21.62 -6.86 2.70
CA ASP A 134 21.89 -7.10 4.12
C ASP A 134 22.58 -5.92 4.82
N TRP A 135 23.34 -5.10 4.08
CA TRP A 135 23.99 -3.89 4.60
C TRP A 135 23.09 -2.68 4.68
N PHE A 136 21.85 -2.77 4.16
CA PHE A 136 20.89 -1.67 4.17
C PHE A 136 20.29 -1.51 5.56
N TYR A 137 20.45 -0.32 6.12
CA TYR A 137 19.86 0.04 7.41
C TYR A 137 18.97 1.27 7.28
N SER A 138 17.75 1.15 7.73
CA SER A 138 16.77 2.24 7.86
C SER A 138 15.91 2.01 9.08
N THR A 139 15.68 3.06 9.86
CA THR A 139 14.87 2.98 11.09
C THR A 139 13.38 2.84 10.80
N ASP A 140 12.92 3.41 9.66
CA ASP A 140 11.53 3.37 9.21
C ASP A 140 11.52 3.01 7.72
N TYR A 141 11.62 1.70 7.42
CA TYR A 141 11.69 1.21 6.05
C TYR A 141 10.37 0.58 5.61
N PHE A 142 9.83 1.12 4.52
CA PHE A 142 8.68 0.57 3.82
C PHE A 142 8.99 0.46 2.32
N GLY A 143 9.42 -0.72 1.89
CA GLY A 143 9.55 -1.03 0.47
C GLY A 143 8.19 -0.96 -0.23
N LEU A 144 8.19 -0.68 -1.54
CA LEU A 144 6.94 -0.59 -2.29
C LEU A 144 6.18 -1.92 -2.28
N LEU A 145 6.88 -3.02 -2.48
CA LEU A 145 6.34 -4.37 -2.33
C LEU A 145 6.65 -4.90 -0.92
N PRO A 146 5.72 -5.53 -0.24
CA PRO A 146 4.34 -5.90 -0.59
C PRO A 146 3.28 -4.83 -0.25
N TRP A 147 3.67 -3.73 0.36
CA TRP A 147 2.76 -2.77 1.01
C TRP A 147 1.82 -2.06 0.05
N LEU A 148 2.22 -1.90 -1.23
CA LEU A 148 1.35 -1.34 -2.28
C LEU A 148 0.07 -2.16 -2.46
N PHE A 149 0.18 -3.49 -2.38
CA PHE A 149 -0.99 -4.35 -2.51
C PHE A 149 -1.93 -4.22 -1.32
N LEU A 150 -1.41 -4.01 -0.11
CA LEU A 150 -2.21 -3.73 1.07
C LEU A 150 -2.94 -2.37 0.94
N PHE A 151 -2.27 -1.37 0.38
CA PHE A 151 -2.89 -0.07 0.07
C PHE A 151 -4.01 -0.22 -0.95
N TRP A 152 -3.80 -1.00 -2.01
CA TRP A 152 -4.85 -1.28 -3.01
C TRP A 152 -5.99 -2.14 -2.44
N ALA A 153 -5.73 -3.03 -1.52
CA ALA A 153 -6.79 -3.74 -0.80
C ALA A 153 -7.69 -2.75 -0.05
N GLY A 154 -7.13 -1.74 0.62
CA GLY A 154 -7.89 -0.64 1.23
C GLY A 154 -8.71 0.16 0.21
N TYR A 155 -8.12 0.50 -0.93
CA TYR A 155 -8.79 1.20 -2.03
C TYR A 155 -10.00 0.42 -2.57
N TYR A 156 -9.85 -0.89 -2.80
CA TYR A 156 -10.94 -1.73 -3.27
C TYR A 156 -11.98 -2.01 -2.19
N LEU A 157 -11.57 -2.08 -0.92
CA LEU A 157 -12.48 -2.19 0.21
C LEU A 157 -13.42 -0.97 0.28
N HIS A 158 -12.90 0.23 0.11
CA HIS A 158 -13.72 1.44 -0.01
C HIS A 158 -14.78 1.32 -1.12
N LYS A 159 -14.36 0.89 -2.31
CA LYS A 159 -15.28 0.70 -3.46
C LYS A 159 -16.32 -0.37 -3.20
N ALA A 160 -15.95 -1.46 -2.54
CA ALA A 160 -16.87 -2.55 -2.20
C ALA A 160 -17.94 -2.11 -1.21
N VAL A 161 -17.54 -1.36 -0.16
CA VAL A 161 -18.46 -0.80 0.85
C VAL A 161 -19.38 0.26 0.22
N GLY A 162 -18.83 1.16 -0.59
CA GLY A 162 -19.60 2.18 -1.30
C GLY A 162 -20.63 1.59 -2.25
N ARG A 163 -20.29 0.52 -2.96
CA ARG A 163 -21.21 -0.19 -3.86
C ARG A 163 -22.36 -0.86 -3.10
N ARG A 164 -22.05 -1.52 -1.98
CA ARG A 164 -23.10 -2.15 -1.13
C ARG A 164 -24.07 -1.13 -0.55
N ARG A 165 -23.60 0.07 -0.25
CA ARG A 165 -24.45 1.14 0.30
C ARG A 165 -25.38 1.75 -0.75
N MET A 166 -25.03 1.73 -2.03
CA MET A 166 -25.83 2.26 -3.14
C MET A 166 -26.78 1.23 -3.75
N GLU A 167 -26.55 -0.07 -3.55
CA GLU A 167 -27.39 -1.14 -4.10
C GLU A 167 -28.85 -1.10 -3.58
N PRO A 168 -29.16 -0.83 -2.28
CA PRO A 168 -30.52 -0.69 -1.82
C PRO A 168 -31.27 0.53 -2.35
N LEU A 169 -30.55 1.59 -2.79
CA LEU A 169 -31.15 2.78 -3.40
C LEU A 169 -31.50 2.58 -4.89
N ARG A 170 -31.07 1.48 -5.48
CA ARG A 170 -31.29 1.11 -6.89
C ARG A 170 -32.36 0.06 -7.08
N ARG A 171 -33.24 -0.18 -6.09
CA ARG A 171 -34.42 -1.03 -6.27
C ARG A 171 -35.38 -0.37 -7.30
N PRO A 172 -35.59 -0.98 -8.47
CA PRO A 172 -36.61 -0.52 -9.38
C PRO A 172 -37.96 -0.94 -8.81
N GLY A 173 -38.74 -0.01 -8.36
CA GLY A 173 -40.05 -0.38 -7.80
C GLY A 173 -40.83 0.82 -7.25
N CYS A 174 -40.95 1.88 -8.03
CA CYS A 174 -42.16 2.68 -7.99
C CYS A 174 -42.81 2.59 -9.38
N PRO A 175 -43.94 1.87 -9.55
CA PRO A 175 -44.75 2.05 -10.72
C PRO A 175 -45.25 3.49 -10.65
N ALA A 176 -44.98 4.27 -11.71
CA ALA A 176 -45.61 5.54 -11.92
C ALA A 176 -47.13 5.29 -11.91
N SER A 177 -47.77 5.62 -10.81
CA SER A 177 -49.21 5.70 -10.71
C SER A 177 -49.64 6.76 -11.71
N GLY A 178 -50.16 6.32 -12.85
CA GLY A 178 -50.88 7.12 -13.76
C GLY A 178 -52.12 7.67 -13.03
N GLY A 179 -52.16 8.96 -12.87
CA GLY A 179 -53.32 9.72 -12.44
C GLY A 179 -53.85 10.48 -13.63
N VAL A 180 -55.08 10.27 -13.92
CA VAL A 180 -56.05 10.87 -14.80
C VAL A 180 -55.98 12.42 -14.84
#